data_4cd08d7c16ef67ac672fb9f414a7c293
#
_entry.id   4cd08d7c16ef67ac672fb9f414a7c293
#
_cell.length_a   1.000
_cell.length_b   1.000
_cell.length_c   1.000
_cell.angle_alpha   90.00
_cell.angle_beta   90.00
_cell.angle_gamma   90.00
#
_symmetry.space_group_name_H-M   'P 1'
#
loop_
_entity.id
_entity.type
_entity.pdbx_description
1 polymer ?
#
loop_
_entity_poly.entity_id
_entity_poly.type
_entity_poly.pdbx_seq_one_letter_code
_entity_poly.pdbx_strand_id
1 'polypeptide(L)'
;MTGVQTCALPICGEVCTRACAFCNVATGKPGALNPHEPANIAEAVGKLGLGHVVVTSVDRDDLEDGGAGHFALVIEALHKAAPGTTVEVLTPDFLRKEGAIETVVAARPDVFNHNLETVPRLYPSIRPGARYFTSLRLLSRVKEIDPRMFTKSGLMVGLGETREEILQVMDDLRAADVDFLTVGQYLQPTPKHAAIDRFWTPAEFDELAAMARAKGFLMVSASPLTRSSYHAGEDFARLKAARGS
;
A
#
# COMPACT_ATOMS: atom_id res chain seq x y z
N MET A 1 22.74 -6.76 17.31
CA MET A 1 22.44 -6.81 15.87
C MET A 1 20.93 -6.80 15.75
N THR A 2 20.36 -5.65 15.57
CA THR A 2 18.91 -5.45 15.40
C THR A 2 18.68 -4.88 14.00
N GLY A 3 18.87 -5.72 12.99
CA GLY A 3 18.38 -5.39 11.67
C GLY A 3 16.88 -5.66 11.65
N VAL A 4 16.08 -4.64 11.88
CA VAL A 4 14.65 -4.72 11.60
C VAL A 4 14.50 -4.91 10.09
N GLN A 5 14.17 -6.11 9.70
CA GLN A 5 13.97 -6.45 8.30
C GLN A 5 12.47 -6.40 8.03
N THR A 6 12.04 -5.31 7.41
CA THR A 6 10.74 -5.27 6.76
C THR A 6 10.88 -5.93 5.41
N CYS A 7 10.12 -6.98 5.16
CA CYS A 7 10.12 -7.67 3.87
C CYS A 7 8.80 -7.40 3.16
N ALA A 8 8.87 -6.89 1.93
CA ALA A 8 7.73 -6.85 1.03
C ALA A 8 7.63 -8.21 0.31
N LEU A 9 6.50 -8.87 0.46
CA LEU A 9 6.24 -10.21 -0.07
C LEU A 9 5.18 -10.10 -1.18
N PRO A 10 5.60 -10.13 -2.46
CA PRO A 10 4.66 -10.14 -3.57
C PRO A 10 3.95 -11.50 -3.66
N ILE A 11 2.63 -11.48 -3.85
CA ILE A 11 1.77 -12.64 -4.02
C ILE A 11 0.98 -12.55 -5.33
N CYS A 12 0.25 -13.60 -5.67
CA CYS A 12 -0.62 -13.69 -6.85
C CYS A 12 0.14 -13.74 -8.19
N GLY A 13 1.45 -14.03 -8.18
CA GLY A 13 2.28 -14.16 -9.36
C GLY A 13 3.00 -12.88 -9.78
N GLU A 14 3.59 -12.89 -10.99
CA GLU A 14 4.52 -11.85 -11.48
C GLU A 14 3.95 -11.01 -12.64
N VAL A 15 2.75 -11.32 -13.12
CA VAL A 15 2.10 -10.64 -14.25
C VAL A 15 0.86 -9.90 -13.76
N CYS A 16 0.83 -8.58 -14.02
CA CYS A 16 -0.27 -7.71 -13.64
C CYS A 16 -1.28 -7.56 -14.79
N THR A 17 -2.57 -7.48 -14.48
CA THR A 17 -3.60 -7.19 -15.47
C THR A 17 -3.65 -5.72 -15.89
N ARG A 18 -2.92 -4.82 -15.19
CA ARG A 18 -2.91 -3.37 -15.44
C ARG A 18 -1.53 -2.85 -15.79
N ALA A 19 -1.52 -1.78 -16.61
CA ALA A 19 -0.30 -1.12 -17.11
C ALA A 19 -0.15 0.28 -16.51
N CYS A 20 0.23 0.36 -15.23
CA CYS A 20 0.53 1.65 -14.60
C CYS A 20 1.85 2.20 -15.14
N ALA A 21 1.87 3.48 -15.57
CA ALA A 21 3.02 4.08 -16.24
C ALA A 21 4.28 4.23 -15.35
N PHE A 22 4.14 4.07 -14.04
CA PHE A 22 5.25 4.11 -13.09
C PHE A 22 5.82 2.73 -12.73
N CYS A 23 5.12 1.64 -13.06
CA CYS A 23 5.38 0.30 -12.53
C CYS A 23 6.13 -0.58 -13.53
N ASN A 24 7.22 -1.20 -13.08
CA ASN A 24 8.06 -2.08 -13.91
C ASN A 24 7.64 -3.57 -13.84
N VAL A 25 6.45 -3.87 -13.32
CA VAL A 25 5.89 -5.23 -13.34
C VAL A 25 5.41 -5.57 -14.74
N ALA A 26 5.63 -6.82 -15.17
CA ALA A 26 5.15 -7.30 -16.46
C ALA A 26 3.62 -7.23 -16.55
N THR A 27 3.10 -6.69 -17.66
CA THR A 27 1.66 -6.59 -17.92
C THR A 27 1.22 -7.65 -18.91
N GLY A 28 0.09 -8.32 -18.63
CA GLY A 28 -0.43 -9.35 -19.52
C GLY A 28 -1.54 -10.19 -18.89
N LYS A 29 -1.67 -11.41 -19.37
CA LYS A 29 -2.58 -12.41 -18.82
C LYS A 29 -1.84 -13.23 -17.76
N PRO A 30 -2.20 -13.10 -16.45
CA PRO A 30 -1.57 -13.88 -15.39
C PRO A 30 -1.88 -15.38 -15.50
N GLY A 31 -1.00 -16.20 -14.93
CA GLY A 31 -1.25 -17.63 -14.74
C GLY A 31 -2.20 -17.92 -13.56
N ALA A 32 -2.45 -19.20 -13.30
CA ALA A 32 -3.20 -19.65 -12.14
C ALA A 32 -2.47 -19.27 -10.85
N LEU A 33 -3.24 -19.04 -9.79
CA LEU A 33 -2.67 -18.84 -8.44
C LEU A 33 -1.96 -20.13 -7.98
N ASN A 34 -0.82 -19.95 -7.30
CA ASN A 34 -0.12 -21.06 -6.68
C ASN A 34 -0.80 -21.42 -5.34
N PRO A 35 -1.46 -22.58 -5.20
CA PRO A 35 -2.16 -22.94 -3.97
C PRO A 35 -1.20 -23.16 -2.77
N HIS A 36 0.10 -23.33 -3.00
CA HIS A 36 1.12 -23.48 -1.96
C HIS A 36 1.72 -22.15 -1.52
N GLU A 37 1.45 -21.05 -2.21
CA GLU A 37 2.05 -19.73 -1.92
C GLU A 37 1.80 -19.28 -0.47
N PRO A 38 0.58 -19.40 0.11
CA PRO A 38 0.33 -19.02 1.51
C PRO A 38 1.23 -19.78 2.50
N ALA A 39 1.38 -21.09 2.33
CA ALA A 39 2.22 -21.92 3.19
C ALA A 39 3.71 -21.60 3.04
N ASN A 40 4.17 -21.40 1.80
CA ASN A 40 5.58 -21.08 1.50
C ASN A 40 5.98 -19.73 2.10
N ILE A 41 5.11 -18.72 2.01
CA ILE A 41 5.33 -17.39 2.59
C ILE A 41 5.39 -17.49 4.11
N ALA A 42 4.44 -18.16 4.72
CA ALA A 42 4.40 -18.32 6.17
C ALA A 42 5.64 -19.05 6.70
N GLU A 43 6.11 -20.08 6.01
CA GLU A 43 7.35 -20.79 6.33
C GLU A 43 8.57 -19.88 6.21
N ALA A 44 8.67 -19.09 5.11
CA ALA A 44 9.77 -18.16 4.90
C ALA A 44 9.83 -17.09 6.00
N VAL A 45 8.69 -16.49 6.35
CA VAL A 45 8.58 -15.49 7.42
C VAL A 45 8.99 -16.06 8.76
N GLY A 46 8.52 -17.27 9.10
CA GLY A 46 8.90 -17.96 10.32
C GLY A 46 10.40 -18.25 10.40
N LYS A 47 11.01 -18.76 9.32
CA LYS A 47 12.45 -19.03 9.25
C LYS A 47 13.32 -17.77 9.36
N LEU A 48 12.86 -16.65 8.78
CA LEU A 48 13.56 -15.37 8.83
C LEU A 48 13.35 -14.63 10.16
N GLY A 49 12.39 -15.04 10.98
CA GLY A 49 12.08 -14.40 12.26
C GLY A 49 11.64 -12.94 12.11
N LEU A 50 10.88 -12.62 11.06
CA LEU A 50 10.45 -11.25 10.77
C LEU A 50 9.40 -10.78 11.78
N GLY A 51 9.62 -9.62 12.39
CA GLY A 51 8.66 -9.01 13.32
C GLY A 51 7.50 -8.29 12.63
N HIS A 52 7.68 -7.91 11.36
CA HIS A 52 6.68 -7.25 10.53
C HIS A 52 6.87 -7.62 9.06
N VAL A 53 5.77 -7.85 8.34
CA VAL A 53 5.80 -8.14 6.90
C VAL A 53 4.76 -7.30 6.17
N VAL A 54 5.09 -6.92 4.92
CA VAL A 54 4.15 -6.27 4.00
C VAL A 54 3.82 -7.24 2.88
N VAL A 55 2.59 -7.73 2.85
CA VAL A 55 2.08 -8.59 1.78
C VAL A 55 1.48 -7.71 0.70
N THR A 56 1.96 -7.81 -0.52
CA THR A 56 1.46 -7.03 -1.67
C THR A 56 1.17 -7.94 -2.85
N SER A 57 0.44 -7.46 -3.85
CA SER A 57 0.16 -8.24 -5.05
C SER A 57 0.23 -7.41 -6.32
N VAL A 58 0.25 -8.08 -7.45
CA VAL A 58 -0.16 -7.52 -8.74
C VAL A 58 -1.68 -7.37 -8.79
N ASP A 59 -2.22 -6.54 -9.71
CA ASP A 59 -3.67 -6.53 -9.98
C ASP A 59 -4.06 -7.84 -10.68
N ARG A 60 -5.14 -8.46 -10.20
CA ARG A 60 -5.71 -9.71 -10.69
C ARG A 60 -7.18 -9.50 -11.07
N ASP A 61 -7.41 -8.55 -11.99
CA ASP A 61 -8.77 -8.26 -12.49
C ASP A 61 -9.44 -9.45 -13.18
N ASP A 62 -8.62 -10.45 -13.58
CA ASP A 62 -9.03 -11.73 -14.15
C ASP A 62 -9.69 -12.70 -13.16
N LEU A 63 -9.43 -12.55 -11.86
CA LEU A 63 -10.03 -13.38 -10.81
C LEU A 63 -11.40 -12.83 -10.40
N GLU A 64 -12.32 -13.68 -9.99
CA GLU A 64 -13.66 -13.31 -9.59
C GLU A 64 -13.69 -12.35 -8.41
N ASP A 65 -12.80 -12.55 -7.43
CA ASP A 65 -12.64 -11.75 -6.21
C ASP A 65 -11.47 -10.73 -6.28
N GLY A 66 -10.79 -10.63 -7.43
CA GLY A 66 -9.60 -9.77 -7.58
C GLY A 66 -8.38 -10.23 -6.79
N GLY A 67 -8.39 -11.46 -6.25
CA GLY A 67 -7.34 -12.04 -5.42
C GLY A 67 -7.53 -11.86 -3.91
N ALA A 68 -8.66 -11.33 -3.47
CA ALA A 68 -8.94 -11.06 -2.05
C ALA A 68 -8.88 -12.33 -1.19
N GLY A 69 -9.43 -13.44 -1.67
CA GLY A 69 -9.37 -14.74 -0.98
C GLY A 69 -7.94 -15.23 -0.82
N HIS A 70 -7.08 -14.96 -1.79
CA HIS A 70 -5.66 -15.34 -1.69
C HIS A 70 -4.91 -14.50 -0.65
N PHE A 71 -5.20 -13.20 -0.54
CA PHE A 71 -4.72 -12.37 0.57
C PHE A 71 -5.15 -12.95 1.92
N ALA A 72 -6.43 -13.31 2.07
CA ALA A 72 -6.95 -13.88 3.31
C ALA A 72 -6.20 -15.17 3.70
N LEU A 73 -6.00 -16.09 2.75
CA LEU A 73 -5.24 -17.32 2.99
C LEU A 73 -3.79 -17.06 3.41
N VAL A 74 -3.12 -16.05 2.85
CA VAL A 74 -1.75 -15.68 3.23
C VAL A 74 -1.72 -15.10 4.65
N ILE A 75 -2.66 -14.20 4.99
CA ILE A 75 -2.77 -13.60 6.33
C ILE A 75 -3.01 -14.69 7.38
N GLU A 76 -3.97 -15.59 7.13
CA GLU A 76 -4.27 -16.71 8.03
C GLU A 76 -3.09 -17.64 8.23
N ALA A 77 -2.36 -17.97 7.15
CA ALA A 77 -1.17 -18.80 7.23
C ALA A 77 -0.05 -18.13 8.05
N LEU A 78 0.14 -16.81 7.90
CA LEU A 78 1.09 -16.01 8.67
C LEU A 78 0.73 -15.99 10.16
N HIS A 79 -0.53 -15.70 10.50
CA HIS A 79 -1.00 -15.70 11.90
C HIS A 79 -0.79 -17.05 12.57
N LYS A 80 -0.98 -18.15 11.83
CA LYS A 80 -0.79 -19.51 12.36
C LYS A 80 0.67 -19.88 12.55
N ALA A 81 1.53 -19.56 11.59
CA ALA A 81 2.94 -20.01 11.60
C ALA A 81 3.88 -19.04 12.32
N ALA A 82 3.55 -17.75 12.36
CA ALA A 82 4.35 -16.69 12.96
C ALA A 82 3.47 -15.71 13.78
N PRO A 83 2.86 -16.16 14.90
CA PRO A 83 1.85 -15.38 15.64
C PRO A 83 2.40 -14.08 16.26
N GLY A 84 3.72 -13.91 16.34
CA GLY A 84 4.36 -12.67 16.80
C GLY A 84 4.67 -11.68 15.69
N THR A 85 4.42 -12.04 14.42
CA THR A 85 4.65 -11.18 13.25
C THR A 85 3.41 -10.35 12.96
N THR A 86 3.56 -9.03 12.83
CA THR A 86 2.50 -8.15 12.38
C THR A 86 2.42 -8.12 10.86
N VAL A 87 1.21 -8.07 10.32
CA VAL A 87 0.92 -8.19 8.90
C VAL A 87 0.31 -6.90 8.36
N GLU A 88 1.03 -6.22 7.49
CA GLU A 88 0.49 -5.15 6.64
C GLU A 88 0.12 -5.76 5.28
N VAL A 89 -1.03 -5.40 4.73
CA VAL A 89 -1.38 -5.72 3.34
C VAL A 89 -1.35 -4.46 2.50
N LEU A 90 -0.69 -4.49 1.34
CA LEU A 90 -0.78 -3.46 0.31
C LEU A 90 -1.60 -4.04 -0.84
N THR A 91 -2.88 -3.68 -0.87
CA THR A 91 -3.85 -4.27 -1.78
C THR A 91 -4.03 -3.47 -3.08
N PRO A 92 -4.45 -4.13 -4.18
CA PRO A 92 -5.08 -3.45 -5.32
C PRO A 92 -6.47 -2.90 -4.92
N ASP A 93 -7.17 -2.23 -5.86
CA ASP A 93 -8.55 -1.78 -5.65
C ASP A 93 -9.61 -2.88 -5.90
N PHE A 94 -9.16 -4.11 -6.14
CA PHE A 94 -9.96 -5.29 -6.46
C PHE A 94 -10.99 -5.08 -7.59
N LEU A 95 -10.82 -4.04 -8.42
CA LEU A 95 -11.78 -3.65 -9.47
C LEU A 95 -13.23 -3.49 -8.94
N ARG A 96 -13.40 -3.09 -7.69
CA ARG A 96 -14.69 -2.95 -6.99
C ARG A 96 -15.51 -4.25 -6.89
N LYS A 97 -14.86 -5.39 -6.89
CA LYS A 97 -15.53 -6.68 -6.74
C LYS A 97 -16.18 -6.79 -5.37
N GLU A 98 -17.44 -7.20 -5.36
CA GLU A 98 -18.24 -7.29 -4.15
C GLU A 98 -17.64 -8.29 -3.14
N GLY A 99 -17.60 -7.91 -1.86
CA GLY A 99 -17.08 -8.77 -0.79
C GLY A 99 -15.55 -8.83 -0.71
N ALA A 100 -14.80 -8.29 -1.69
CA ALA A 100 -13.34 -8.41 -1.72
C ALA A 100 -12.67 -7.70 -0.52
N ILE A 101 -13.09 -6.47 -0.21
CA ILE A 101 -12.57 -5.70 0.93
C ILE A 101 -12.93 -6.41 2.24
N GLU A 102 -14.19 -6.83 2.38
CA GLU A 102 -14.73 -7.55 3.53
C GLU A 102 -13.93 -8.82 3.81
N THR A 103 -13.57 -9.59 2.77
CA THR A 103 -12.77 -10.81 2.86
C THR A 103 -11.40 -10.54 3.46
N VAL A 104 -10.69 -9.50 2.98
CA VAL A 104 -9.36 -9.16 3.50
C VAL A 104 -9.44 -8.60 4.91
N VAL A 105 -10.43 -7.73 5.20
CA VAL A 105 -10.63 -7.17 6.56
C VAL A 105 -10.96 -8.28 7.56
N ALA A 106 -11.79 -9.26 7.17
CA ALA A 106 -12.14 -10.41 8.03
C ALA A 106 -10.92 -11.27 8.39
N ALA A 107 -9.91 -11.37 7.54
CA ALA A 107 -8.64 -12.04 7.83
C ALA A 107 -7.76 -11.28 8.84
N ARG A 108 -8.13 -10.03 9.19
CA ARG A 108 -7.53 -9.20 10.26
C ARG A 108 -6.05 -8.91 10.08
N PRO A 109 -5.61 -8.28 8.97
CA PRO A 109 -4.28 -7.70 8.93
C PRO A 109 -4.15 -6.61 10.00
N ASP A 110 -2.93 -6.32 10.47
CA ASP A 110 -2.68 -5.23 11.41
C ASP A 110 -2.79 -3.85 10.74
N VAL A 111 -2.42 -3.75 9.45
CA VAL A 111 -2.51 -2.53 8.64
C VAL A 111 -3.10 -2.87 7.27
N PHE A 112 -4.13 -2.13 6.89
CA PHE A 112 -4.68 -2.17 5.54
C PHE A 112 -4.17 -0.98 4.73
N ASN A 113 -3.31 -1.24 3.76
CA ASN A 113 -2.69 -0.24 2.89
C ASN A 113 -3.25 -0.33 1.47
N HIS A 114 -3.61 0.82 0.91
CA HIS A 114 -3.90 0.99 -0.51
C HIS A 114 -3.37 2.35 -0.97
N ASN A 115 -2.40 2.34 -1.88
CA ASN A 115 -1.78 3.56 -2.35
C ASN A 115 -2.65 4.30 -3.38
N LEU A 116 -2.79 5.62 -3.24
CA LEU A 116 -3.33 6.49 -4.29
C LEU A 116 -2.32 6.70 -5.42
N GLU A 117 -1.04 6.63 -5.13
CA GLU A 117 0.12 6.77 -6.00
C GLU A 117 0.33 8.19 -6.57
N THR A 118 -0.73 8.88 -6.99
CA THR A 118 -0.65 10.22 -7.58
C THR A 118 -1.95 11.02 -7.37
N VAL A 119 -1.98 12.26 -7.84
CA VAL A 119 -3.14 13.18 -7.74
C VAL A 119 -4.20 12.87 -8.80
N PRO A 120 -5.49 13.25 -8.59
CA PRO A 120 -6.60 12.90 -9.49
C PRO A 120 -6.36 13.24 -10.97
N ARG A 121 -5.80 14.40 -11.25
CA ARG A 121 -5.54 14.89 -12.63
C ARG A 121 -4.60 13.95 -13.40
N LEU A 122 -3.68 13.30 -12.72
CA LEU A 122 -2.67 12.44 -13.33
C LEU A 122 -3.12 10.97 -13.48
N TYR A 123 -4.26 10.56 -12.87
CA TYR A 123 -4.73 9.18 -12.94
C TYR A 123 -4.84 8.64 -14.38
N PRO A 124 -5.42 9.38 -15.36
CA PRO A 124 -5.57 8.86 -16.72
C PRO A 124 -4.25 8.49 -17.39
N SER A 125 -3.17 9.20 -17.07
CA SER A 125 -1.84 8.99 -17.66
C SER A 125 -0.96 8.04 -16.84
N ILE A 126 -1.07 8.07 -15.51
CA ILE A 126 -0.18 7.34 -14.59
C ILE A 126 -0.78 6.02 -14.14
N ARG A 127 -2.09 5.96 -13.87
CA ARG A 127 -2.84 4.76 -13.43
C ARG A 127 -4.12 4.55 -14.25
N PRO A 128 -4.03 4.32 -15.56
CA PRO A 128 -5.21 4.30 -16.45
C PRO A 128 -6.25 3.23 -16.07
N GLY A 129 -5.83 2.13 -15.44
CA GLY A 129 -6.70 1.06 -14.95
C GLY A 129 -7.40 1.34 -13.62
N ALA A 130 -7.00 2.38 -12.88
CA ALA A 130 -7.55 2.72 -11.57
C ALA A 130 -8.45 3.96 -11.61
N ARG A 131 -9.15 4.21 -10.50
CA ARG A 131 -10.00 5.39 -10.31
C ARG A 131 -9.76 5.97 -8.94
N TYR A 132 -9.44 7.27 -8.88
CA TYR A 132 -9.09 7.98 -7.64
C TYR A 132 -10.13 7.82 -6.54
N PHE A 133 -11.39 8.13 -6.83
CA PHE A 133 -12.47 8.01 -5.84
C PHE A 133 -12.79 6.56 -5.45
N THR A 134 -12.51 5.58 -6.32
CA THR A 134 -12.61 4.16 -5.95
C THR A 134 -11.57 3.80 -4.89
N SER A 135 -10.34 4.28 -5.04
CA SER A 135 -9.26 4.06 -4.07
C SER A 135 -9.58 4.70 -2.71
N LEU A 136 -10.11 5.93 -2.70
CA LEU A 136 -10.58 6.58 -1.46
C LEU A 136 -11.74 5.81 -0.81
N ARG A 137 -12.74 5.42 -1.60
CA ARG A 137 -13.89 4.65 -1.11
C ARG A 137 -13.48 3.32 -0.50
N LEU A 138 -12.47 2.66 -1.08
CA LEU A 138 -11.90 1.42 -0.53
C LEU A 138 -11.39 1.66 0.90
N LEU A 139 -10.57 2.70 1.11
CA LEU A 139 -10.01 3.03 2.44
C LEU A 139 -11.12 3.42 3.44
N SER A 140 -12.10 4.24 3.03
CA SER A 140 -13.27 4.53 3.85
C SER A 140 -14.04 3.26 4.22
N ARG A 141 -14.20 2.34 3.26
CA ARG A 141 -14.93 1.08 3.49
C ARG A 141 -14.25 0.20 4.53
N VAL A 142 -12.92 0.14 4.55
CA VAL A 142 -12.17 -0.56 5.61
C VAL A 142 -12.55 -0.01 6.99
N LYS A 143 -12.58 1.32 7.15
CA LYS A 143 -12.96 1.99 8.41
C LYS A 143 -14.43 1.78 8.78
N GLU A 144 -15.33 1.69 7.81
CA GLU A 144 -16.73 1.35 8.05
C GLU A 144 -16.90 -0.08 8.62
N ILE A 145 -16.09 -1.03 8.14
CA ILE A 145 -16.13 -2.44 8.58
C ILE A 145 -15.44 -2.60 9.95
N ASP A 146 -14.23 -2.06 10.09
CA ASP A 146 -13.48 -2.05 11.36
C ASP A 146 -12.85 -0.69 11.61
N PRO A 147 -13.48 0.18 12.41
CA PRO A 147 -12.95 1.49 12.75
C PRO A 147 -11.59 1.46 13.47
N ARG A 148 -11.20 0.32 14.05
CA ARG A 148 -9.94 0.16 14.76
C ARG A 148 -8.80 -0.28 13.86
N MET A 149 -9.07 -0.80 12.66
CA MET A 149 -8.04 -1.19 11.72
C MET A 149 -7.20 0.02 11.31
N PHE A 150 -5.89 -0.10 11.37
CA PHE A 150 -5.02 0.94 10.85
C PHE A 150 -5.08 0.96 9.32
N THR A 151 -5.29 2.16 8.77
CA THR A 151 -5.30 2.37 7.33
C THR A 151 -4.10 3.22 6.90
N LYS A 152 -3.55 2.88 5.75
CA LYS A 152 -2.37 3.52 5.20
C LYS A 152 -2.56 3.81 3.71
N SER A 153 -1.95 4.90 3.25
CA SER A 153 -1.87 5.22 1.82
C SER A 153 -0.52 5.84 1.47
N GLY A 154 -0.16 5.79 0.20
CA GLY A 154 1.07 6.35 -0.31
C GLY A 154 0.88 7.19 -1.57
N LEU A 155 1.75 8.21 -1.68
CA LEU A 155 1.89 9.06 -2.85
C LEU A 155 3.33 9.05 -3.35
N MET A 156 3.48 9.09 -4.66
CA MET A 156 4.72 9.47 -5.31
C MET A 156 4.62 10.92 -5.78
N VAL A 157 5.70 11.69 -5.60
CA VAL A 157 5.84 13.05 -6.10
C VAL A 157 6.92 13.13 -7.17
N GLY A 158 6.81 14.11 -8.08
CA GLY A 158 7.72 14.29 -9.23
C GLY A 158 7.14 13.79 -10.55
N LEU A 159 5.81 13.61 -10.64
CA LEU A 159 5.09 13.20 -11.84
C LEU A 159 4.36 14.39 -12.52
N GLY A 160 4.56 15.63 -12.03
CA GLY A 160 3.93 16.85 -12.54
C GLY A 160 2.71 17.33 -11.73
N GLU A 161 2.53 16.80 -10.52
CA GLU A 161 1.55 17.29 -9.55
C GLU A 161 1.97 18.65 -8.99
N THR A 162 1.00 19.48 -8.60
CA THR A 162 1.25 20.70 -7.85
C THR A 162 1.19 20.44 -6.34
N ARG A 163 1.75 21.38 -5.57
CA ARG A 163 1.68 21.32 -4.10
C ARG A 163 0.23 21.34 -3.59
N GLU A 164 -0.60 22.17 -4.19
CA GLU A 164 -2.02 22.31 -3.85
C GLU A 164 -2.77 21.00 -4.10
N GLU A 165 -2.48 20.31 -5.21
CA GLU A 165 -3.05 19.00 -5.52
C GLU A 165 -2.65 17.94 -4.47
N ILE A 166 -1.39 17.94 -4.02
CA ILE A 166 -0.94 17.03 -2.95
C ILE A 166 -1.68 17.34 -1.64
N LEU A 167 -1.82 18.61 -1.28
CA LEU A 167 -2.55 19.01 -0.07
C LEU A 167 -4.03 18.62 -0.12
N GLN A 168 -4.67 18.73 -1.29
CA GLN A 168 -6.04 18.25 -1.50
C GLN A 168 -6.13 16.72 -1.31
N VAL A 169 -5.17 15.96 -1.86
CA VAL A 169 -5.14 14.51 -1.65
C VAL A 169 -4.98 14.15 -0.17
N MET A 170 -4.20 14.93 0.60
CA MET A 170 -4.10 14.74 2.04
C MET A 170 -5.45 14.99 2.75
N ASP A 171 -6.21 16.01 2.34
CA ASP A 171 -7.55 16.29 2.87
C ASP A 171 -8.52 15.16 2.53
N ASP A 172 -8.51 14.67 1.29
CA ASP A 172 -9.34 13.56 0.83
C ASP A 172 -9.04 12.26 1.61
N LEU A 173 -7.75 11.97 1.86
CA LEU A 173 -7.33 10.83 2.66
C LEU A 173 -7.76 10.97 4.13
N ARG A 174 -7.69 12.18 4.71
CA ARG A 174 -8.21 12.42 6.07
C ARG A 174 -9.73 12.31 6.13
N ALA A 175 -10.45 12.74 5.09
CA ALA A 175 -11.89 12.52 4.98
C ALA A 175 -12.25 11.02 4.88
N ALA A 176 -11.35 10.20 4.35
CA ALA A 176 -11.45 8.74 4.33
C ALA A 176 -10.94 8.07 5.63
N ASP A 177 -10.59 8.85 6.65
CA ASP A 177 -10.06 8.43 7.96
C ASP A 177 -8.77 7.59 7.87
N VAL A 178 -7.88 7.95 6.93
CA VAL A 178 -6.58 7.28 6.78
C VAL A 178 -5.63 7.71 7.90
N ASP A 179 -5.04 6.75 8.59
CA ASP A 179 -4.16 6.97 9.75
C ASP A 179 -2.73 7.34 9.35
N PHE A 180 -2.19 6.69 8.33
CA PHE A 180 -0.77 6.80 7.96
C PHE A 180 -0.59 7.19 6.50
N LEU A 181 0.25 8.21 6.25
CA LEU A 181 0.62 8.67 4.92
C LEU A 181 2.11 8.47 4.66
N THR A 182 2.43 7.86 3.51
CA THR A 182 3.80 7.84 2.96
C THR A 182 3.90 8.72 1.73
N VAL A 183 4.98 9.50 1.62
CA VAL A 183 5.27 10.33 0.44
C VAL A 183 6.72 10.09 0.02
N GLY A 184 6.93 9.64 -1.23
CA GLY A 184 8.26 9.35 -1.77
C GLY A 184 8.48 9.96 -3.15
N GLN A 185 9.74 10.19 -3.53
CA GLN A 185 10.08 10.64 -4.88
C GLN A 185 9.81 9.52 -5.89
N TYR A 186 9.11 9.82 -6.96
CA TYR A 186 9.04 8.93 -8.11
C TYR A 186 10.42 8.78 -8.74
N LEU A 187 10.84 7.54 -8.95
CA LEU A 187 12.09 7.20 -9.65
C LEU A 187 11.71 6.39 -10.90
N GLN A 188 12.02 6.92 -12.07
CA GLN A 188 11.69 6.29 -13.34
C GLN A 188 12.45 4.97 -13.53
N PRO A 189 11.76 3.81 -13.61
CA PRO A 189 12.45 2.52 -13.72
C PRO A 189 13.21 2.34 -15.03
N THR A 190 12.63 2.76 -16.15
CA THR A 190 13.26 2.75 -17.48
C THR A 190 12.73 3.93 -18.32
N PRO A 191 13.40 4.31 -19.43
CA PRO A 191 12.94 5.38 -20.32
C PRO A 191 11.52 5.18 -20.92
N LYS A 192 10.95 3.99 -20.82
CA LYS A 192 9.59 3.68 -21.32
C LYS A 192 8.49 4.07 -20.32
N HIS A 193 8.84 4.29 -19.05
CA HIS A 193 7.90 4.67 -18.00
C HIS A 193 7.67 6.19 -18.00
N ALA A 194 6.70 6.64 -17.20
CA ALA A 194 6.42 8.06 -17.03
C ALA A 194 7.70 8.82 -16.72
N ALA A 195 7.92 9.93 -17.43
CA ALA A 195 9.10 10.77 -17.20
C ALA A 195 9.01 11.44 -15.83
N ILE A 196 10.16 11.67 -15.20
CA ILE A 196 10.25 12.50 -14.01
C ILE A 196 10.06 13.95 -14.44
N ASP A 197 9.08 14.65 -13.86
CA ASP A 197 8.86 16.06 -14.07
C ASP A 197 9.91 16.89 -13.29
N ARG A 198 10.07 16.59 -11.99
CA ARG A 198 11.11 17.19 -11.16
C ARG A 198 11.50 16.30 -9.98
N PHE A 199 12.64 16.61 -9.39
CA PHE A 199 13.03 16.07 -8.09
C PHE A 199 12.66 17.06 -6.99
N TRP A 200 11.90 16.59 -6.00
CA TRP A 200 11.60 17.34 -4.79
C TRP A 200 12.79 17.32 -3.84
N THR A 201 13.09 18.44 -3.22
CA THR A 201 14.18 18.55 -2.26
C THR A 201 13.82 17.92 -0.91
N PRO A 202 14.79 17.48 -0.09
CA PRO A 202 14.52 17.01 1.27
C PRO A 202 13.72 18.01 2.11
N ALA A 203 13.97 19.31 2.01
CA ALA A 203 13.24 20.35 2.71
C ALA A 203 11.74 20.39 2.32
N GLU A 204 11.43 20.21 1.03
CA GLU A 204 10.04 20.13 0.57
C GLU A 204 9.33 18.88 1.14
N PHE A 205 10.04 17.75 1.28
CA PHE A 205 9.49 16.56 1.96
C PHE A 205 9.22 16.83 3.44
N ASP A 206 10.10 17.55 4.13
CA ASP A 206 9.90 17.96 5.53
C ASP A 206 8.66 18.85 5.68
N GLU A 207 8.45 19.79 4.74
CA GLU A 207 7.26 20.65 4.70
C GLU A 207 5.99 19.81 4.45
N LEU A 208 5.99 18.88 3.48
CA LEU A 208 4.86 17.98 3.24
C LEU A 208 4.54 17.13 4.48
N ALA A 209 5.58 16.63 5.18
CA ALA A 209 5.40 15.88 6.42
C ALA A 209 4.77 16.73 7.53
N ALA A 210 5.22 17.98 7.69
CA ALA A 210 4.66 18.90 8.67
C ALA A 210 3.18 19.22 8.38
N MET A 211 2.83 19.46 7.12
CA MET A 211 1.47 19.71 6.68
C MET A 211 0.56 18.50 6.90
N ALA A 212 1.03 17.29 6.56
CA ALA A 212 0.27 16.07 6.79
C ALA A 212 -0.01 15.84 8.29
N ARG A 213 0.99 16.06 9.17
CA ARG A 213 0.78 16.00 10.63
C ARG A 213 -0.24 17.04 11.09
N ALA A 214 -0.15 18.27 10.58
CA ALA A 214 -1.12 19.34 10.91
C ALA A 214 -2.55 18.99 10.46
N LYS A 215 -2.72 18.19 9.41
CA LYS A 215 -4.02 17.68 8.94
C LYS A 215 -4.53 16.48 9.78
N GLY A 216 -3.76 15.98 10.74
CA GLY A 216 -4.19 14.95 11.68
C GLY A 216 -3.88 13.52 11.28
N PHE A 217 -2.93 13.29 10.37
CA PHE A 217 -2.38 11.93 10.20
C PHE A 217 -1.65 11.51 11.47
N LEU A 218 -1.93 10.31 11.98
CA LEU A 218 -1.27 9.77 13.18
C LEU A 218 0.21 9.48 12.92
N MET A 219 0.54 9.08 11.68
CA MET A 219 1.90 8.81 11.24
C MET A 219 2.13 9.38 9.84
N VAL A 220 3.33 9.93 9.62
CA VAL A 220 3.77 10.43 8.31
C VAL A 220 5.21 10.03 8.10
N SER A 221 5.48 9.38 6.97
CA SER A 221 6.83 9.09 6.48
C SER A 221 7.00 9.75 5.12
N ALA A 222 7.84 10.78 5.04
CA ALA A 222 8.05 11.55 3.81
C ALA A 222 9.54 11.82 3.62
N SER A 223 10.12 11.28 2.55
CA SER A 223 11.49 11.54 2.14
C SER A 223 11.70 11.09 0.69
N PRO A 224 12.79 11.52 0.03
CA PRO A 224 13.08 11.08 -1.35
C PRO A 224 13.09 9.55 -1.52
N LEU A 225 13.53 8.81 -0.53
CA LEU A 225 13.66 7.35 -0.59
C LEU A 225 12.52 6.59 0.11
N THR A 226 11.53 7.28 0.68
CA THR A 226 10.37 6.63 1.29
C THR A 226 9.64 5.75 0.28
N ARG A 227 9.30 4.53 0.70
CA ARG A 227 8.43 3.58 0.00
C ARG A 227 7.44 2.99 1.01
N SER A 228 6.29 2.52 0.54
CA SER A 228 5.23 1.99 1.43
C SER A 228 5.72 0.86 2.35
N SER A 229 6.69 0.06 1.90
CA SER A 229 7.24 -1.05 2.68
C SER A 229 8.54 -0.71 3.40
N TYR A 230 9.14 0.46 3.16
CA TYR A 230 10.41 0.85 3.75
C TYR A 230 10.22 1.26 5.22
N HIS A 231 10.95 0.62 6.15
CA HIS A 231 10.82 0.78 7.61
C HIS A 231 9.39 0.56 8.16
N ALA A 232 8.51 -0.16 7.43
CA ALA A 232 7.11 -0.33 7.80
C ALA A 232 6.91 -0.89 9.23
N GLY A 233 7.79 -1.77 9.71
CA GLY A 233 7.74 -2.31 11.07
C GLY A 233 8.01 -1.27 12.15
N GLU A 234 9.00 -0.38 11.95
CA GLU A 234 9.30 0.72 12.88
C GLU A 234 8.17 1.75 12.87
N ASP A 235 7.66 2.07 11.67
CA ASP A 235 6.56 3.00 11.49
C ASP A 235 5.27 2.46 12.13
N PHE A 236 4.99 1.14 12.00
CA PHE A 236 3.84 0.52 12.65
C PHE A 236 3.95 0.55 14.18
N ALA A 237 5.14 0.31 14.74
CA ALA A 237 5.34 0.41 16.19
C ALA A 237 5.07 1.83 16.71
N ARG A 238 5.49 2.87 15.97
CA ARG A 238 5.20 4.28 16.28
C ARG A 238 3.71 4.60 16.14
N LEU A 239 3.07 4.10 15.07
CA LEU A 239 1.63 4.28 14.82
C LEU A 239 0.80 3.69 15.95
N LYS A 240 1.14 2.48 16.41
CA LYS A 240 0.48 1.80 17.52
C LYS A 240 0.64 2.59 18.84
N ALA A 241 1.83 3.12 19.10
CA ALA A 241 2.08 3.96 20.26
C ALA A 241 1.27 5.27 20.23
N ALA A 242 1.16 5.91 19.05
CA ALA A 242 0.40 7.15 18.88
C ALA A 242 -1.12 6.97 19.10
N ARG A 243 -1.69 5.80 18.83
CA ARG A 243 -3.12 5.51 19.08
C ARG A 243 -3.38 5.15 20.56
N GLY A 244 -2.39 4.66 21.28
CA GLY A 244 -2.51 4.24 22.70
C GLY A 244 -2.25 5.38 23.70
N SER A 245 -1.83 6.54 23.20
CA SER A 245 -1.62 7.77 23.96
C SER A 245 -2.81 8.72 23.79
#